data_c344a097ddaa5a8609239c6670c3d6d2
#
_entry.id   c344a097ddaa5a8609239c6670c3d6d2
#
_cell.length_a   1.000
_cell.length_b   1.000
_cell.length_c   1.000
_cell.angle_alpha   90.00
_cell.angle_beta   90.00
_cell.angle_gamma   90.00
#
_symmetry.space_group_name_H-M   'P 1'
#
loop_
_entity.id
_entity.type
_entity.pdbx_description
1 polymer ?
#
loop_
_entity_poly.entity_id
_entity_poly.type
_entity_poly.pdbx_seq_one_letter_code
_entity_poly.pdbx_strand_id
1 'polypeptide(L)'
;MSFQTVFQRYELKYLLTQEQKKKILQAIAPYMELDQYGRTTIRNLYFDTGNYRLARHSIEKPSYKEKLRMRSYSQADPESPVFVELKKKYRNVVYKRRIALPEKEAMEWLQGGSCSQDVQIFREVDYFLSYYRNLAPVVFLSYEREAFFSEERIYKTSFSKYGTAYQSMIYPGLVQPVYAKATEPGTVREAVCYG
;
A
#
# COMPACT_ATOMS: atom_id res chain seq x y z
N MET A 1 8.13 -16.70 13.28
CA MET A 1 8.48 -16.48 11.85
C MET A 1 9.11 -15.11 11.73
N SER A 2 10.37 -15.02 11.29
CA SER A 2 11.03 -13.73 11.08
C SER A 2 10.53 -13.11 9.76
N PHE A 3 9.89 -11.95 9.83
CA PHE A 3 9.50 -11.23 8.63
C PHE A 3 10.73 -10.51 8.05
N GLN A 4 10.97 -10.72 6.76
CA GLN A 4 12.03 -10.00 6.04
C GLN A 4 11.68 -8.51 5.99
N THR A 5 12.52 -7.65 6.59
CA THR A 5 12.26 -6.22 6.80
C THR A 5 12.83 -5.32 5.71
N VAL A 6 13.76 -5.80 4.90
CA VAL A 6 14.40 -5.04 3.82
C VAL A 6 14.31 -5.81 2.50
N PHE A 7 13.78 -5.16 1.46
CA PHE A 7 13.65 -5.75 0.13
C PHE A 7 14.23 -4.81 -0.92
N GLN A 8 15.12 -5.32 -1.75
CA GLN A 8 15.58 -4.67 -2.97
C GLN A 8 14.95 -5.42 -4.15
N ARG A 9 14.18 -4.73 -4.99
CA ARG A 9 13.49 -5.35 -6.12
C ARG A 9 13.41 -4.40 -7.28
N TYR A 10 13.45 -4.97 -8.48
CA TYR A 10 13.01 -4.29 -9.69
C TYR A 10 11.49 -4.50 -9.84
N GLU A 11 10.76 -3.43 -10.09
CA GLU A 11 9.31 -3.45 -10.26
C GLU A 11 8.95 -2.76 -11.58
N LEU A 12 8.37 -3.51 -12.50
CA LEU A 12 7.82 -2.99 -13.74
C LEU A 12 6.29 -2.98 -13.65
N LYS A 13 5.67 -1.91 -14.12
CA LYS A 13 4.22 -1.72 -14.05
C LYS A 13 3.65 -1.46 -15.43
N TYR A 14 2.60 -2.19 -15.77
CA TYR A 14 1.91 -2.10 -17.03
C TYR A 14 0.41 -1.84 -16.81
N LEU A 15 -0.18 -1.04 -17.69
CA LEU A 15 -1.63 -0.92 -17.81
C LEU A 15 -2.10 -1.96 -18.82
N LEU A 16 -3.06 -2.78 -18.45
CA LEU A 16 -3.55 -3.88 -19.26
C LEU A 16 -5.04 -3.77 -19.50
N THR A 17 -5.48 -4.21 -20.69
CA THR A 17 -6.88 -4.56 -20.94
C THR A 17 -7.19 -5.94 -20.35
N GLN A 18 -8.50 -6.27 -20.22
CA GLN A 18 -8.91 -7.60 -19.77
C GLN A 18 -8.40 -8.71 -20.70
N GLU A 19 -8.37 -8.45 -21.99
CA GLU A 19 -7.86 -9.38 -23.00
C GLU A 19 -6.37 -9.65 -22.85
N GLN A 20 -5.58 -8.56 -22.62
CA GLN A 20 -4.15 -8.68 -22.36
C GLN A 20 -3.90 -9.44 -21.05
N LYS A 21 -4.67 -9.16 -19.98
CA LYS A 21 -4.59 -9.93 -18.74
C LYS A 21 -4.81 -11.42 -18.99
N LYS A 22 -5.86 -11.77 -19.76
CA LYS A 22 -6.18 -13.17 -20.09
C LYS A 22 -5.03 -13.86 -20.84
N LYS A 23 -4.46 -13.20 -21.84
CA LYS A 23 -3.31 -13.73 -22.60
C LYS A 23 -2.09 -13.93 -21.70
N ILE A 24 -1.78 -12.97 -20.81
CA ILE A 24 -0.66 -13.10 -19.87
C ILE A 24 -0.90 -14.24 -18.91
N LEU A 25 -2.10 -14.37 -18.33
CA LEU A 25 -2.44 -15.48 -17.43
C LEU A 25 -2.26 -16.84 -18.11
N GLN A 26 -2.65 -16.97 -19.37
CA GLN A 26 -2.44 -18.19 -20.16
C GLN A 26 -0.93 -18.47 -20.36
N ALA A 27 -0.14 -17.42 -20.65
CA ALA A 27 1.30 -17.56 -20.89
C ALA A 27 2.08 -17.91 -19.62
N ILE A 28 1.70 -17.38 -18.46
CA ILE A 28 2.41 -17.65 -17.20
C ILE A 28 1.95 -18.92 -16.49
N ALA A 29 0.78 -19.47 -16.85
CA ALA A 29 0.20 -20.65 -16.19
C ALA A 29 1.15 -21.86 -16.09
N PRO A 30 2.02 -22.18 -17.08
CA PRO A 30 2.98 -23.27 -16.94
C PRO A 30 4.15 -23.00 -15.99
N TYR A 31 4.38 -21.74 -15.60
CA TYR A 31 5.60 -21.29 -14.88
C TYR A 31 5.31 -20.64 -13.53
N MET A 32 4.06 -20.28 -13.27
CA MET A 32 3.71 -19.52 -12.08
C MET A 32 2.42 -20.02 -11.45
N GLU A 33 2.41 -20.09 -10.14
CA GLU A 33 1.27 -20.49 -9.34
C GLU A 33 0.65 -19.28 -8.63
N LEU A 34 -0.68 -19.33 -8.45
CA LEU A 34 -1.42 -18.38 -7.64
C LEU A 34 -0.95 -18.48 -6.18
N ASP A 35 -0.77 -17.37 -5.50
CA ASP A 35 -0.39 -17.41 -4.09
C ASP A 35 -1.51 -18.01 -3.21
N GLN A 36 -1.13 -18.47 -2.01
CA GLN A 36 -2.05 -19.12 -1.06
C GLN A 36 -3.25 -18.26 -0.64
N TYR A 37 -3.20 -16.96 -0.89
CA TYR A 37 -4.26 -16.01 -0.53
C TYR A 37 -5.25 -15.77 -1.67
N GLY A 38 -4.95 -16.24 -2.87
CA GLY A 38 -5.82 -16.09 -4.04
C GLY A 38 -6.13 -14.63 -4.35
N ARG A 39 -7.41 -14.37 -4.62
CA ARG A 39 -7.91 -13.00 -4.82
C ARG A 39 -8.17 -12.33 -3.47
N THR A 40 -7.41 -11.30 -3.16
CA THR A 40 -7.45 -10.59 -1.89
C THR A 40 -7.80 -9.12 -2.10
N THR A 41 -8.71 -8.60 -1.29
CA THR A 41 -8.98 -7.16 -1.26
C THR A 41 -7.97 -6.48 -0.35
N ILE A 42 -7.19 -5.56 -0.93
CA ILE A 42 -6.21 -4.76 -0.20
C ILE A 42 -6.80 -3.39 0.05
N ARG A 43 -6.78 -2.97 1.31
CA ARG A 43 -7.23 -1.65 1.77
C ARG A 43 -6.03 -0.87 2.28
N ASN A 44 -5.92 0.38 1.88
CA ASN A 44 -4.83 1.25 2.29
C ASN A 44 -5.39 2.61 2.70
N LEU A 45 -4.95 3.10 3.83
CA LEU A 45 -5.19 4.46 4.29
C LEU A 45 -3.86 5.20 4.25
N TYR A 46 -3.76 6.21 3.38
CA TYR A 46 -2.55 7.03 3.23
C TYR A 46 -2.62 8.26 4.10
N PHE A 47 -1.50 8.58 4.74
CA PHE A 47 -1.32 9.75 5.57
C PHE A 47 -0.53 10.82 4.80
N ASP A 48 -0.97 12.07 4.91
CA ASP A 48 -0.32 13.23 4.31
C ASP A 48 -0.62 14.48 5.13
N THR A 49 0.06 15.56 4.84
CA THR A 49 -0.25 16.88 5.39
C THR A 49 -1.51 17.46 4.75
N GLY A 50 -2.16 18.43 5.40
CA GLY A 50 -3.38 19.05 4.89
C GLY A 50 -3.25 19.67 3.49
N ASN A 51 -2.02 20.01 3.06
CA ASN A 51 -1.72 20.51 1.73
C ASN A 51 -1.14 19.46 0.77
N TYR A 52 -1.24 18.15 1.11
CA TYR A 52 -0.77 17.03 0.30
C TYR A 52 0.71 17.05 -0.06
N ARG A 53 1.57 17.47 0.87
CA ARG A 53 3.01 17.67 0.64
C ARG A 53 3.69 16.41 0.10
N LEU A 54 3.40 15.23 0.68
CA LEU A 54 4.01 13.97 0.25
C LEU A 54 3.53 13.53 -1.14
N ALA A 55 2.24 13.69 -1.42
CA ALA A 55 1.67 13.37 -2.73
C ALA A 55 2.22 14.29 -3.81
N ARG A 56 2.21 15.60 -3.59
CA ARG A 56 2.77 16.60 -4.54
C ARG A 56 4.24 16.34 -4.82
N HIS A 57 5.03 16.19 -3.76
CA HIS A 57 6.45 15.89 -3.91
C HIS A 57 6.68 14.57 -4.67
N SER A 58 5.83 13.56 -4.49
CA SER A 58 5.93 12.30 -5.23
C SER A 58 5.67 12.45 -6.74
N ILE A 59 4.83 13.43 -7.15
CA ILE A 59 4.51 13.71 -8.56
C ILE A 59 5.69 14.35 -9.29
N GLU A 60 6.46 15.19 -8.61
CA GLU A 60 7.65 15.89 -9.12
C GLU A 60 8.81 14.92 -9.44
N LYS A 61 8.65 13.62 -9.16
CA LYS A 61 9.65 12.57 -9.40
C LYS A 61 11.04 12.86 -8.80
N PRO A 62 11.14 13.29 -7.54
CA PRO A 62 12.40 13.64 -6.91
C PRO A 62 13.29 12.43 -6.72
N SER A 63 14.59 12.67 -6.46
CA SER A 63 15.55 11.62 -6.12
C SER A 63 15.23 10.88 -4.81
N TYR A 64 14.57 11.58 -3.86
CA TYR A 64 14.09 11.02 -2.60
C TYR A 64 12.61 11.29 -2.42
N LYS A 65 11.86 10.28 -2.02
CA LYS A 65 10.45 10.41 -1.62
C LYS A 65 10.04 9.33 -0.64
N GLU A 66 9.05 9.63 0.15
CA GLU A 66 8.51 8.72 1.15
C GLU A 66 6.99 8.78 1.21
N LYS A 67 6.39 7.73 1.78
CA LYS A 67 4.95 7.59 1.97
C LYS A 67 4.69 6.79 3.23
N LEU A 68 3.72 7.23 4.01
CA LEU A 68 3.20 6.52 5.16
C LEU A 68 1.79 6.04 4.86
N ARG A 69 1.51 4.78 5.20
CA ARG A 69 0.17 4.21 5.07
C ARG A 69 -0.11 3.15 6.12
N MET A 70 -1.37 2.98 6.43
CA MET A 70 -1.89 1.82 7.11
C MET A 70 -2.53 0.88 6.08
N ARG A 71 -2.29 -0.44 6.19
CA ARG A 71 -2.82 -1.44 5.26
C ARG A 71 -3.54 -2.55 5.99
N SER A 72 -4.69 -2.95 5.46
CA SER A 72 -5.41 -4.15 5.86
C SER A 72 -5.64 -5.08 4.66
N TYR A 73 -5.72 -6.38 4.92
CA TYR A 73 -6.06 -7.43 3.95
C TYR A 73 -7.48 -7.98 4.13
N SER A 74 -8.17 -7.51 5.17
CA SER A 74 -9.58 -7.77 5.47
C SER A 74 -10.27 -6.46 5.80
N GLN A 75 -11.59 -6.48 5.99
CA GLN A 75 -12.26 -5.41 6.68
C GLN A 75 -11.76 -5.39 8.12
N ALA A 76 -11.21 -4.26 8.55
CA ALA A 76 -10.64 -4.13 9.88
C ALA A 76 -11.70 -3.65 10.87
N ASP A 77 -11.68 -4.25 12.04
CA ASP A 77 -12.28 -3.78 13.28
C ASP A 77 -11.15 -3.32 14.24
N PRO A 78 -11.45 -2.72 15.40
CA PRO A 78 -10.43 -2.18 16.31
C PRO A 78 -9.32 -3.17 16.73
N GLU A 79 -9.64 -4.47 16.80
CA GLU A 79 -8.70 -5.52 17.21
C GLU A 79 -8.02 -6.21 16.01
N SER A 80 -8.49 -5.92 14.79
CA SER A 80 -7.94 -6.52 13.57
C SER A 80 -6.49 -6.12 13.34
N PRO A 81 -5.62 -7.05 12.92
CA PRO A 81 -4.24 -6.71 12.59
C PRO A 81 -4.17 -5.86 11.32
N VAL A 82 -3.58 -4.70 11.46
CA VAL A 82 -3.24 -3.80 10.35
C VAL A 82 -1.74 -3.60 10.29
N PHE A 83 -1.27 -3.12 9.16
CA PHE A 83 0.15 -2.93 8.91
C PHE A 83 0.45 -1.44 8.69
N VAL A 84 1.21 -0.85 9.59
CA VAL A 84 1.81 0.46 9.37
C VAL A 84 3.04 0.29 8.49
N GLU A 85 3.05 0.95 7.35
CA GLU A 85 4.11 0.81 6.35
C GLU A 85 4.70 2.18 6.01
N LEU A 86 6.00 2.34 6.24
CA LEU A 86 6.81 3.47 5.78
C LEU A 86 7.62 3.03 4.56
N LYS A 87 7.34 3.64 3.41
CA LYS A 87 8.05 3.40 2.16
C LYS A 87 8.89 4.62 1.80
N LYS A 88 10.20 4.41 1.69
CA LYS A 88 11.16 5.41 1.25
C LYS A 88 11.73 4.98 -0.11
N LYS A 89 11.93 5.92 -1.02
CA LYS A 89 12.63 5.68 -2.29
C LYS A 89 13.73 6.70 -2.44
N TYR A 90 14.96 6.22 -2.64
CA TYR A 90 16.12 7.03 -2.91
C TYR A 90 16.87 6.49 -4.12
N ARG A 91 17.12 7.33 -5.13
CA ARG A 91 17.86 6.98 -6.37
C ARG A 91 17.41 5.62 -6.95
N ASN A 92 16.11 5.40 -7.10
CA ASN A 92 15.48 4.15 -7.57
C ASN A 92 15.50 2.95 -6.60
N VAL A 93 16.23 3.00 -5.49
CA VAL A 93 16.17 1.97 -4.45
C VAL A 93 14.97 2.21 -3.56
N VAL A 94 14.19 1.17 -3.32
CA VAL A 94 13.01 1.22 -2.46
C VAL A 94 13.31 0.54 -1.13
N TYR A 95 13.12 1.28 -0.05
CA TYR A 95 13.18 0.78 1.33
C TYR A 95 11.76 0.73 1.87
N LYS A 96 11.38 -0.41 2.41
CA LYS A 96 10.07 -0.60 3.01
C LYS A 96 10.25 -1.09 4.45
N ARG A 97 9.67 -0.36 5.38
CA ARG A 97 9.52 -0.77 6.78
C ARG A 97 8.05 -1.10 7.03
N ARG A 98 7.83 -2.12 7.85
CA ARG A 98 6.47 -2.61 8.12
C ARG A 98 6.39 -3.16 9.53
N ILE A 99 5.32 -2.79 10.25
CA ILE A 99 4.96 -3.36 11.53
C ILE A 99 3.47 -3.71 11.55
N ALA A 100 3.12 -4.77 12.27
CA ALA A 100 1.73 -5.18 12.49
C ALA A 100 1.30 -4.71 13.90
N LEU A 101 0.12 -4.11 13.97
CA LEU A 101 -0.53 -3.64 15.20
C LEU A 101 -2.03 -3.87 15.10
N PRO A 102 -2.79 -3.94 16.22
CA PRO A 102 -4.23 -3.76 16.21
C PRO A 102 -4.61 -2.42 15.56
N GLU A 103 -5.74 -2.38 14.84
CA GLU A 103 -6.17 -1.18 14.10
C GLU A 103 -6.28 0.03 15.02
N LYS A 104 -6.92 -0.13 16.18
CA LYS A 104 -7.09 0.92 17.18
C LYS A 104 -5.76 1.50 17.64
N GLU A 105 -4.80 0.63 18.01
CA GLU A 105 -3.47 1.06 18.46
C GLU A 105 -2.71 1.79 17.34
N ALA A 106 -2.78 1.29 16.12
CA ALA A 106 -2.17 1.91 14.95
C ALA A 106 -2.75 3.30 14.67
N MET A 107 -4.08 3.45 14.75
CA MET A 107 -4.76 4.73 14.52
C MET A 107 -4.44 5.74 15.63
N GLU A 108 -4.47 5.33 16.90
CA GLU A 108 -4.12 6.20 18.02
C GLU A 108 -2.67 6.69 17.90
N TRP A 109 -1.74 5.80 17.59
CA TRP A 109 -0.34 6.14 17.37
C TRP A 109 -0.15 7.13 16.23
N LEU A 110 -0.71 6.85 15.06
CA LEU A 110 -0.56 7.69 13.86
C LEU A 110 -1.25 9.05 13.98
N GLN A 111 -2.14 9.23 14.96
CA GLN A 111 -2.80 10.50 15.30
C GLN A 111 -2.11 11.26 16.44
N GLY A 112 -0.91 10.84 16.83
CA GLY A 112 -0.10 11.55 17.83
C GLY A 112 -0.08 10.91 19.21
N GLY A 113 -0.67 9.73 19.37
CA GLY A 113 -0.51 8.90 20.56
C GLY A 113 0.90 8.33 20.67
N SER A 114 1.25 7.77 21.83
CA SER A 114 2.51 7.06 22.03
C SER A 114 2.31 5.56 21.81
N CYS A 115 3.26 4.92 21.15
CA CYS A 115 3.34 3.47 21.09
C CYS A 115 4.52 3.00 21.95
N SER A 116 4.28 2.01 22.80
CA SER A 116 5.20 1.63 23.89
C SER A 116 6.32 0.65 23.48
N GLN A 117 6.48 0.36 22.18
CA GLN A 117 7.47 -0.62 21.74
C GLN A 117 8.76 0.05 21.26
N ASP A 118 9.87 -0.20 21.94
CA ASP A 118 11.21 0.32 21.56
C ASP A 118 11.84 -0.52 20.43
N VAL A 119 11.25 -0.48 19.25
CA VAL A 119 11.80 -1.09 18.04
C VAL A 119 12.15 0.00 17.03
N GLN A 120 13.19 -0.21 16.23
CA GLN A 120 13.70 0.78 15.28
C GLN A 120 12.62 1.37 14.37
N ILE A 121 11.66 0.57 13.91
CA ILE A 121 10.60 1.05 13.01
C ILE A 121 9.69 2.08 13.67
N PHE A 122 9.40 1.95 14.98
CA PHE A 122 8.62 2.95 15.71
C PHE A 122 9.37 4.27 15.73
N ARG A 123 10.66 4.28 16.06
CA ARG A 123 11.49 5.49 16.04
C ARG A 123 11.53 6.15 14.65
N GLU A 124 11.59 5.33 13.57
CA GLU A 124 11.56 5.86 12.20
C GLU A 124 10.22 6.49 11.84
N VAL A 125 9.10 5.90 12.27
CA VAL A 125 7.75 6.44 12.04
C VAL A 125 7.50 7.66 12.92
N ASP A 126 7.89 7.65 14.21
CA ASP A 126 7.79 8.79 15.12
C ASP A 126 8.58 10.00 14.61
N TYR A 127 9.80 9.75 14.11
CA TYR A 127 10.58 10.81 13.44
C TYR A 127 9.83 11.36 12.22
N PHE A 128 9.22 10.48 11.40
CA PHE A 128 8.45 10.89 10.23
C PHE A 128 7.24 11.75 10.62
N LEU A 129 6.46 11.32 11.64
CA LEU A 129 5.32 12.06 12.16
C LEU A 129 5.74 13.45 12.70
N SER A 130 6.85 13.50 13.44
CA SER A 130 7.40 14.74 13.99
C SER A 130 7.91 15.69 12.91
N TYR A 131 8.55 15.17 11.87
CA TYR A 131 9.11 15.95 10.75
C TYR A 131 8.03 16.60 9.89
N TYR A 132 7.01 15.83 9.51
CA TYR A 132 5.95 16.33 8.63
C TYR A 132 4.86 17.10 9.36
N ARG A 133 4.71 16.93 10.64
CA ARG A 133 3.71 17.55 11.53
C ARG A 133 2.29 17.53 10.93
N ASN A 134 1.28 17.36 11.77
CA ASN A 134 -0.13 17.40 11.37
C ASN A 134 -0.47 16.45 10.21
N LEU A 135 0.16 15.27 10.18
CA LEU A 135 -0.24 14.22 9.27
C LEU A 135 -1.61 13.70 9.66
N ALA A 136 -2.47 13.53 8.66
CA ALA A 136 -3.81 13.00 8.81
C ALA A 136 -4.07 11.95 7.72
N PRO A 137 -4.99 11.02 7.93
CA PRO A 137 -5.45 10.15 6.87
C PRO A 137 -6.16 10.98 5.79
N VAL A 138 -5.69 10.89 4.54
CA VAL A 138 -6.16 11.74 3.44
C VAL A 138 -6.77 10.95 2.28
N VAL A 139 -6.32 9.71 2.05
CA VAL A 139 -6.81 8.88 0.94
C VAL A 139 -6.97 7.44 1.38
N PHE A 140 -8.18 6.91 1.21
CA PHE A 140 -8.45 5.49 1.31
C PHE A 140 -8.50 4.88 -0.08
N LEU A 141 -7.71 3.81 -0.30
CA LEU A 141 -7.68 3.03 -1.54
C LEU A 141 -8.02 1.57 -1.27
N SER A 142 -9.04 1.07 -1.94
CA SER A 142 -9.38 -0.35 -1.93
C SER A 142 -9.26 -0.93 -3.33
N TYR A 143 -8.61 -2.08 -3.47
CA TYR A 143 -8.47 -2.79 -4.74
C TYR A 143 -8.31 -4.30 -4.54
N GLU A 144 -8.78 -5.05 -5.51
CA GLU A 144 -8.55 -6.50 -5.57
C GLU A 144 -7.17 -6.79 -6.16
N ARG A 145 -6.52 -7.82 -5.65
CA ARG A 145 -5.23 -8.28 -6.11
C ARG A 145 -5.16 -9.79 -6.16
N GLU A 146 -4.61 -10.31 -7.25
CA GLU A 146 -4.16 -11.69 -7.41
C GLU A 146 -2.64 -11.66 -7.59
N ALA A 147 -1.91 -12.52 -6.89
CA ALA A 147 -0.46 -12.60 -7.00
C ALA A 147 -0.03 -14.02 -7.39
N PHE A 148 0.92 -14.09 -8.31
CA PHE A 148 1.50 -15.32 -8.83
C PHE A 148 3.01 -15.29 -8.60
N PHE A 149 3.61 -16.44 -8.37
CA PHE A 149 5.05 -16.58 -8.21
C PHE A 149 5.56 -17.84 -8.92
N SER A 150 6.82 -17.79 -9.36
CA SER A 150 7.50 -18.95 -9.92
C SER A 150 7.82 -19.94 -8.80
N GLU A 151 8.05 -21.21 -9.17
CA GLU A 151 8.42 -22.28 -8.23
C GLU A 151 9.62 -21.89 -7.36
N GLU A 152 10.64 -21.30 -7.93
CA GLU A 152 11.82 -20.79 -7.21
C GLU A 152 11.56 -19.49 -6.43
N ARG A 153 10.35 -18.90 -6.51
CA ARG A 153 9.94 -17.64 -5.89
C ARG A 153 10.80 -16.42 -6.28
N ILE A 154 11.60 -16.51 -7.34
CA ILE A 154 12.43 -15.43 -7.87
C ILE A 154 11.55 -14.39 -8.56
N TYR A 155 10.60 -14.85 -9.38
CA TYR A 155 9.70 -13.97 -10.12
C TYR A 155 8.34 -13.91 -9.43
N LYS A 156 7.78 -12.70 -9.35
CA LYS A 156 6.44 -12.46 -8.85
C LYS A 156 5.68 -11.55 -9.79
N THR A 157 4.50 -11.98 -10.22
CA THR A 157 3.57 -11.15 -11.00
C THR A 157 2.32 -10.92 -10.17
N SER A 158 1.76 -9.71 -10.19
CA SER A 158 0.48 -9.47 -9.56
C SER A 158 -0.42 -8.60 -10.44
N PHE A 159 -1.70 -8.96 -10.47
CA PHE A 159 -2.74 -8.21 -11.14
C PHE A 159 -3.58 -7.48 -10.09
N SER A 160 -3.79 -6.19 -10.30
CA SER A 160 -4.62 -5.38 -9.42
C SER A 160 -5.75 -4.76 -10.21
N LYS A 161 -6.99 -4.94 -9.71
CA LYS A 161 -8.17 -4.25 -10.21
C LYS A 161 -8.56 -3.19 -9.20
N TYR A 162 -8.47 -1.94 -9.58
CA TYR A 162 -8.88 -0.86 -8.70
C TYR A 162 -10.40 -0.90 -8.49
N GLY A 163 -10.79 -0.99 -7.20
CA GLY A 163 -12.20 -0.93 -6.79
C GLY A 163 -12.61 0.51 -6.55
N THR A 164 -12.16 1.09 -5.45
CA THR A 164 -12.64 2.39 -4.98
C THR A 164 -11.52 3.21 -4.38
N ALA A 165 -11.44 4.48 -4.77
CA ALA A 165 -10.59 5.47 -4.13
C ALA A 165 -11.49 6.51 -3.47
N TYR A 166 -11.31 6.72 -2.16
CA TYR A 166 -11.99 7.77 -1.42
C TYR A 166 -10.95 8.77 -0.95
N GLN A 167 -11.19 10.04 -1.21
CA GLN A 167 -10.49 11.11 -0.55
C GLN A 167 -11.23 11.37 0.77
N SER A 168 -10.59 11.06 1.91
CA SER A 168 -11.18 11.36 3.20
C SER A 168 -10.96 12.82 3.53
N MET A 169 -12.00 13.63 3.55
CA MET A 169 -12.02 14.81 4.41
C MET A 169 -12.41 14.31 5.80
N ILE A 170 -11.44 14.17 6.67
CA ILE A 170 -11.71 13.81 8.06
C ILE A 170 -12.08 15.08 8.79
N TYR A 171 -13.39 15.24 9.01
CA TYR A 171 -13.88 15.90 10.20
C TYR A 171 -14.07 14.84 11.28
N PRO A 172 -13.73 15.11 12.55
CA PRO A 172 -13.92 14.15 13.63
C PRO A 172 -15.37 13.68 13.66
N GLY A 173 -15.63 12.41 13.34
CA GLY A 173 -16.92 11.77 13.46
C GLY A 173 -17.64 11.30 12.20
N LEU A 174 -17.19 11.64 10.99
CA LEU A 174 -17.87 11.19 9.75
C LEU A 174 -16.89 11.02 8.61
N VAL A 175 -16.62 9.77 8.25
CA VAL A 175 -16.03 9.42 6.95
C VAL A 175 -17.14 9.59 5.91
N GLN A 176 -17.24 10.73 5.27
CA GLN A 176 -18.08 10.85 4.08
C GLN A 176 -17.24 10.46 2.86
N PRO A 177 -17.70 9.47 2.07
CA PRO A 177 -17.02 9.10 0.84
C PRO A 177 -17.16 10.21 -0.20
N VAL A 178 -16.08 10.87 -0.55
CA VAL A 178 -16.01 11.67 -1.76
C VAL A 178 -15.66 10.72 -2.90
N TYR A 179 -16.63 10.44 -3.76
CA TYR A 179 -16.43 9.62 -4.94
C TYR A 179 -15.45 10.31 -5.89
N ALA A 180 -14.20 9.88 -5.91
CA ALA A 180 -13.36 10.13 -7.06
C ALA A 180 -14.02 9.35 -8.22
N LYS A 181 -14.24 10.03 -9.34
CA LYS A 181 -14.87 9.46 -10.56
C LYS A 181 -14.33 8.06 -10.82
N ALA A 182 -15.18 7.06 -10.70
CA ALA A 182 -14.86 5.70 -11.08
C ALA A 182 -14.41 5.74 -12.54
N THR A 183 -13.18 5.36 -12.80
CA THR A 183 -12.75 5.07 -14.15
C THR A 183 -13.58 3.90 -14.63
N GLU A 184 -13.98 3.93 -15.90
CA GLU A 184 -14.94 3.03 -16.54
C GLU A 184 -14.86 1.57 -16.05
N PRO A 185 -16.01 0.91 -15.81
CA PRO A 185 -16.03 -0.47 -15.35
C PRO A 185 -15.40 -1.36 -16.42
N GLY A 186 -14.36 -2.10 -16.05
CA GLY A 186 -13.72 -3.10 -16.90
C GLY A 186 -12.22 -2.96 -17.16
N THR A 187 -11.58 -1.87 -16.77
CA THR A 187 -10.14 -1.69 -17.02
C THR A 187 -9.32 -2.28 -15.87
N VAL A 188 -8.53 -3.31 -16.14
CA VAL A 188 -7.45 -3.77 -15.23
C VAL A 188 -6.29 -2.80 -15.38
N ARG A 189 -5.90 -2.11 -14.33
CA ARG A 189 -4.94 -1.00 -14.44
C ARG A 189 -3.51 -1.32 -14.05
N GLU A 190 -3.19 -2.49 -13.55
CA GLU A 190 -1.79 -2.81 -13.23
C GLU A 190 -1.49 -4.32 -13.24
N ALA A 191 -0.52 -4.72 -14.05
CA ALA A 191 0.27 -5.92 -13.78
C ALA A 191 1.62 -5.47 -13.23
N VAL A 192 2.07 -6.05 -12.15
CA VAL A 192 3.34 -5.74 -11.51
C VAL A 192 4.19 -7.00 -11.57
N CYS A 193 5.25 -6.97 -12.37
CA CYS A 193 6.25 -8.04 -12.40
C CYS A 193 7.41 -7.65 -11.48
N TYR A 194 7.87 -8.59 -10.66
CA TYR A 194 9.05 -8.46 -9.83
C TYR A 194 10.08 -9.47 -10.33
N GLY A 195 11.27 -9.03 -10.53
CA GLY A 195 12.45 -9.84 -10.77
C GLY A 195 13.46 -9.65 -9.64
#